data_bc2814b3b2793565bcedb5e38eeeefa3
#
_entry.id   bc2814b3b2793565bcedb5e38eeeefa3
#
_cell.length_a   1.000
_cell.length_b   1.000
_cell.length_c   1.000
_cell.angle_alpha   90.00
_cell.angle_beta   90.00
_cell.angle_gamma   90.00
#
_symmetry.space_group_name_H-M   'P 1'
#
loop_
_entity.id
_entity.type
_entity.pdbx_description
1 polymer ?
#
loop_
_entity_poly.entity_id
_entity_poly.type
_entity_poly.pdbx_seq_one_letter_code
_entity_poly.pdbx_strand_id
1 'polypeptide(L)'
;MARLPFLPPDSRVTADTSKDTTAEAGVAQTQHDALPHETAAQEASDLGFGRVLAQQARGRFLGRDGVPTSRKYGLGSQRVERFYLAALNAAWFPFLGWMIGAILLLNGFFALAYLSLGPAALHGVSALALDDPFLRALSFSVATFTTTGTGAMNAVGATANWLVIFESIVGPFVMIACGGLIIARLTRPRLEIRFTESAIIAPYEDGRAFMFRMVNTRPSDLSDVNVRINLIWFEDVDGVRQRNFRQLELERASVEMFTLHLTVVHPITAGSPLAGMTPESLAAAEAEFLIFVSAHEGTFSTSVRSRTSYLYKDLRWDVKWASVFTSSPDGVIAIDVDRLDRTEQLADGETRRPSPREFSPVTPG
;
A
#
# COMPACT_ATOMS: atom_id res chain seq x y z
N MET A 1 -25.31 47.69 10.24
CA MET A 1 -25.12 48.99 9.62
C MET A 1 -23.69 49.17 9.21
N ALA A 2 -23.49 49.52 8.01
CA ALA A 2 -22.40 50.05 7.21
C ALA A 2 -21.90 49.08 6.12
N ARG A 3 -22.40 49.38 4.92
CA ARG A 3 -21.97 48.84 3.63
C ARG A 3 -20.75 49.61 3.13
N LEU A 4 -19.78 48.94 2.53
CA LEU A 4 -18.73 49.54 1.73
C LEU A 4 -19.07 49.37 0.25
N PRO A 5 -18.78 50.35 -0.61
CA PRO A 5 -19.26 50.40 -1.99
C PRO A 5 -18.26 49.80 -3.02
N PHE A 6 -18.85 49.27 -4.06
CA PHE A 6 -18.31 48.87 -5.33
C PHE A 6 -17.81 50.07 -6.16
N LEU A 7 -16.74 49.90 -6.93
CA LEU A 7 -16.36 50.82 -8.00
C LEU A 7 -16.01 49.99 -9.25
N PRO A 8 -16.52 50.39 -10.43
CA PRO A 8 -16.34 49.69 -11.70
C PRO A 8 -15.20 50.28 -12.57
N PRO A 9 -14.89 49.66 -13.72
CA PRO A 9 -13.77 49.99 -14.60
C PRO A 9 -14.17 50.93 -15.71
N ASP A 10 -13.26 51.76 -16.19
CA ASP A 10 -13.16 52.37 -17.51
C ASP A 10 -11.73 52.92 -17.66
N SER A 11 -11.10 53.02 -18.80
CA SER A 11 -11.54 53.34 -20.13
C SER A 11 -10.37 53.18 -21.15
N ARG A 12 -10.79 52.96 -22.34
CA ARG A 12 -10.06 52.99 -23.60
C ARG A 12 -9.12 54.19 -23.79
N VAL A 13 -7.97 53.97 -24.48
CA VAL A 13 -7.40 54.97 -25.41
C VAL A 13 -6.92 54.30 -26.68
N THR A 14 -7.23 54.95 -27.73
CA THR A 14 -7.24 54.66 -29.15
C THR A 14 -5.85 54.74 -29.81
N ALA A 15 -5.81 54.13 -30.98
CA ALA A 15 -4.76 54.10 -31.99
C ALA A 15 -4.13 55.43 -32.39
N ASP A 16 -2.91 55.40 -32.82
CA ASP A 16 -2.51 56.12 -34.02
C ASP A 16 -1.34 55.45 -34.77
N THR A 17 -1.37 55.69 -36.05
CA THR A 17 -0.70 55.15 -37.20
C THR A 17 0.69 55.73 -37.43
N SER A 18 1.60 54.96 -38.00
CA SER A 18 2.28 55.15 -39.27
C SER A 18 3.83 55.06 -39.28
N LYS A 19 4.26 54.39 -40.32
CA LYS A 19 5.42 54.51 -41.21
C LYS A 19 6.70 53.73 -40.95
N ASP A 20 6.79 52.77 -41.87
CA ASP A 20 7.97 52.40 -42.68
C ASP A 20 9.42 52.64 -42.13
N THR A 21 10.13 51.57 -42.06
CA THR A 21 11.47 51.48 -42.72
C THR A 21 11.90 50.00 -42.82
N THR A 22 12.16 49.55 -44.03
CA THR A 22 12.77 48.30 -44.45
C THR A 22 14.17 48.12 -43.83
N ALA A 23 14.43 46.95 -43.25
CA ALA A 23 15.76 46.35 -43.20
C ALA A 23 15.64 44.83 -43.12
N GLU A 24 16.10 44.17 -44.13
CA GLU A 24 16.31 42.72 -44.22
C GLU A 24 17.27 42.28 -43.13
N ALA A 25 16.84 41.34 -42.31
CA ALA A 25 17.76 40.50 -41.51
C ALA A 25 17.17 39.11 -41.43
N GLY A 26 17.92 38.16 -41.92
CA GLY A 26 17.53 36.75 -42.08
C GLY A 26 17.03 36.12 -40.78
N VAL A 27 15.82 35.63 -40.86
CA VAL A 27 15.23 34.76 -39.87
C VAL A 27 15.77 33.36 -40.08
N ALA A 28 16.73 32.95 -39.23
CA ALA A 28 17.06 31.54 -39.04
C ALA A 28 15.76 30.85 -38.53
N GLN A 29 15.09 30.12 -39.39
CA GLN A 29 14.08 29.17 -39.00
C GLN A 29 14.75 28.07 -38.14
N THR A 30 14.58 28.16 -36.83
CA THR A 30 14.81 27.04 -35.94
C THR A 30 13.75 26.01 -36.27
N GLN A 31 14.13 24.99 -37.05
CA GLN A 31 13.38 23.76 -37.18
C GLN A 31 13.25 23.19 -35.76
N HIS A 32 12.05 23.31 -35.19
CA HIS A 32 11.62 22.41 -34.12
C HIS A 32 11.45 21.05 -34.78
N ASP A 33 12.50 20.24 -34.72
CA ASP A 33 12.37 18.82 -34.97
C ASP A 33 11.30 18.27 -34.02
N ALA A 34 10.15 17.95 -34.60
CA ALA A 34 9.13 17.16 -33.94
C ALA A 34 9.77 15.81 -33.63
N LEU A 35 10.03 15.56 -32.34
CA LEU A 35 10.44 14.26 -31.85
C LEU A 35 9.39 13.24 -32.30
N PRO A 36 9.82 12.10 -32.87
CA PRO A 36 8.88 11.10 -33.38
C PRO A 36 7.96 10.62 -32.25
N HIS A 37 6.68 10.45 -32.55
CA HIS A 37 5.65 9.97 -31.62
C HIS A 37 5.98 8.62 -30.96
N GLU A 38 6.93 7.86 -31.50
CA GLU A 38 7.44 6.61 -30.91
C GLU A 38 8.21 6.81 -29.60
N THR A 39 8.93 7.93 -29.43
CA THR A 39 9.68 8.21 -28.19
C THR A 39 8.76 8.51 -27.01
N ALA A 40 7.64 9.17 -27.21
CA ALA A 40 6.68 9.49 -26.15
C ALA A 40 5.94 8.23 -25.64
N ALA A 41 5.63 7.28 -26.53
CA ALA A 41 5.03 6.01 -26.17
C ALA A 41 6.02 5.11 -25.41
N GLN A 42 7.30 5.17 -25.73
CA GLN A 42 8.37 4.42 -25.07
C GLN A 42 8.72 5.02 -23.69
N GLU A 43 8.68 6.35 -23.55
CA GLU A 43 8.88 7.02 -22.25
C GLU A 43 7.72 6.76 -21.26
N ALA A 44 6.50 6.61 -21.76
CA ALA A 44 5.33 6.25 -20.94
C ALA A 44 5.39 4.79 -20.43
N SER A 45 6.20 3.93 -21.06
CA SER A 45 6.27 2.49 -20.75
C SER A 45 7.32 2.12 -19.69
N ASP A 46 8.24 3.02 -19.30
CA ASP A 46 9.35 2.72 -18.40
C ASP A 46 9.01 2.70 -16.91
N LEU A 47 7.73 2.82 -16.55
CA LEU A 47 7.23 2.91 -15.17
C LEU A 47 7.83 4.06 -14.36
N GLY A 48 8.44 5.06 -14.99
CA GLY A 48 9.07 6.20 -14.33
C GLY A 48 10.44 5.92 -13.72
N PHE A 49 11.09 4.79 -14.07
CA PHE A 49 12.41 4.46 -13.53
C PHE A 49 13.58 5.05 -14.32
N GLY A 50 13.34 5.54 -15.53
CA GLY A 50 14.36 6.07 -16.42
C GLY A 50 15.29 4.99 -17.02
N ARG A 51 15.81 5.25 -18.23
CA ARG A 51 16.60 4.28 -19.00
C ARG A 51 17.82 3.73 -18.25
N VAL A 52 18.48 4.55 -17.43
CA VAL A 52 19.72 4.15 -16.73
C VAL A 52 19.45 3.07 -15.68
N LEU A 53 18.36 3.22 -14.92
CA LEU A 53 18.02 2.25 -13.87
C LEU A 53 17.47 0.95 -14.46
N ALA A 54 16.73 1.05 -15.56
CA ALA A 54 16.19 -0.10 -16.26
C ALA A 54 17.31 -1.03 -16.80
N GLN A 55 18.45 -0.48 -17.21
CA GLN A 55 19.56 -1.24 -17.77
C GLN A 55 20.49 -1.84 -16.71
N GLN A 56 20.64 -1.22 -15.54
CA GLN A 56 21.65 -1.62 -14.54
C GLN A 56 21.12 -2.62 -13.49
N ALA A 57 19.81 -2.71 -13.26
CA ALA A 57 19.26 -3.59 -12.25
C ALA A 57 19.20 -5.05 -12.75
N ARG A 58 20.05 -5.90 -12.20
CA ARG A 58 19.98 -7.35 -12.39
C ARG A 58 19.12 -7.96 -11.28
N GLY A 59 18.16 -8.81 -11.62
CA GLY A 59 17.32 -9.55 -10.68
C GLY A 59 15.86 -9.07 -10.62
N ARG A 60 15.10 -9.67 -9.73
CA ARG A 60 13.66 -9.44 -9.53
C ARG A 60 13.41 -7.99 -9.08
N PHE A 61 12.45 -7.36 -9.72
CA PHE A 61 12.11 -5.96 -9.47
C PHE A 61 11.20 -5.78 -8.26
N LEU A 62 10.26 -6.71 -8.11
CA LEU A 62 9.24 -6.71 -7.06
C LEU A 62 9.18 -8.07 -6.39
N GLY A 63 9.20 -8.13 -5.05
CA GLY A 63 8.95 -9.37 -4.31
C GLY A 63 7.52 -9.87 -4.49
N ARG A 64 7.26 -11.15 -4.18
CA ARG A 64 5.89 -11.69 -4.11
C ARG A 64 5.03 -10.98 -3.07
N ASP A 65 5.66 -10.48 -2.02
CA ASP A 65 5.08 -9.65 -0.97
C ASP A 65 4.77 -8.21 -1.43
N GLY A 66 5.05 -7.90 -2.70
CA GLY A 66 4.88 -6.57 -3.27
C GLY A 66 5.91 -5.54 -2.80
N VAL A 67 6.97 -5.96 -2.11
CA VAL A 67 8.05 -5.07 -1.67
C VAL A 67 9.08 -4.92 -2.80
N PRO A 68 9.44 -3.69 -3.18
CA PRO A 68 10.53 -3.46 -4.14
C PRO A 68 11.86 -4.02 -3.62
N THR A 69 12.59 -4.73 -4.45
CA THR A 69 13.91 -5.27 -4.09
C THR A 69 15.03 -4.22 -4.10
N SER A 70 14.72 -2.99 -4.50
CA SER A 70 15.66 -1.87 -4.53
C SER A 70 16.04 -1.37 -3.15
N ARG A 71 17.33 -1.13 -2.92
CA ARG A 71 17.86 -0.53 -1.67
C ARG A 71 18.17 0.95 -1.89
N LYS A 72 17.71 1.79 -0.97
CA LYS A 72 18.00 3.22 -0.97
C LYS A 72 19.15 3.52 -0.01
N TYR A 73 20.21 4.14 -0.51
CA TYR A 73 21.36 4.60 0.28
C TYR A 73 21.30 6.12 0.43
N GLY A 74 21.97 6.68 1.44
CA GLY A 74 22.07 8.14 1.63
C GLY A 74 20.84 8.79 2.28
N LEU A 75 19.86 8.01 2.75
CA LEU A 75 18.77 8.55 3.54
C LEU A 75 19.29 8.95 4.92
N GLY A 76 19.07 10.22 5.32
CA GLY A 76 19.37 10.72 6.65
C GLY A 76 18.68 9.91 7.76
N SER A 77 18.96 10.27 9.01
CA SER A 77 18.41 9.54 10.17
C SER A 77 16.90 9.67 10.25
N GLN A 78 16.19 8.69 9.73
CA GLN A 78 14.71 8.58 9.82
C GLN A 78 14.30 7.72 11.03
N ARG A 79 14.94 7.90 12.19
CA ARG A 79 14.69 7.06 13.37
C ARG A 79 13.25 7.17 13.87
N VAL A 80 12.73 8.38 13.94
CA VAL A 80 11.36 8.64 14.41
C VAL A 80 10.32 8.04 13.46
N GLU A 81 10.50 8.23 12.14
CA GLU A 81 9.62 7.68 11.13
C GLU A 81 9.64 6.15 11.14
N ARG A 82 10.84 5.54 11.22
CA ARG A 82 10.99 4.08 11.33
C ARG A 82 10.33 3.52 12.57
N PHE A 83 10.50 4.21 13.71
CA PHE A 83 9.85 3.84 14.95
C PHE A 83 8.31 3.91 14.82
N TYR A 84 7.79 5.01 14.30
CA TYR A 84 6.36 5.17 14.06
C TYR A 84 5.78 4.09 13.14
N LEU A 85 6.44 3.81 12.01
CA LEU A 85 6.04 2.75 11.09
C LEU A 85 6.14 1.36 11.73
N ALA A 86 7.16 1.10 12.54
CA ALA A 86 7.29 -0.15 13.28
C ALA A 86 6.16 -0.34 14.28
N ALA A 87 5.80 0.72 15.03
CA ALA A 87 4.67 0.70 15.96
C ALA A 87 3.34 0.43 15.25
N LEU A 88 3.13 1.03 14.06
CA LEU A 88 1.92 0.79 13.27
C LEU A 88 1.85 -0.63 12.68
N ASN A 89 2.98 -1.28 12.42
CA ASN A 89 3.06 -2.60 11.78
C ASN A 89 3.21 -3.77 12.77
N ALA A 90 3.53 -3.51 14.03
CA ALA A 90 3.69 -4.54 15.05
C ALA A 90 2.38 -5.36 15.26
N ALA A 91 2.42 -6.56 15.81
CA ALA A 91 1.21 -7.26 16.24
C ALA A 91 0.55 -6.52 17.42
N TRP A 92 -0.76 -6.77 17.68
CA TRP A 92 -1.51 -6.03 18.71
C TRP A 92 -0.93 -6.21 20.11
N PHE A 93 -0.67 -7.45 20.52
CA PHE A 93 -0.16 -7.73 21.87
C PHE A 93 1.22 -7.11 22.14
N PRO A 94 2.24 -7.25 21.27
CA PRO A 94 3.51 -6.55 21.45
C PRO A 94 3.38 -5.03 21.46
N PHE A 95 2.51 -4.47 20.62
CA PHE A 95 2.26 -3.03 20.57
C PHE A 95 1.70 -2.49 21.89
N LEU A 96 0.63 -3.11 22.41
CA LEU A 96 0.02 -2.73 23.68
C LEU A 96 0.98 -2.95 24.86
N GLY A 97 1.68 -4.09 24.87
CA GLY A 97 2.67 -4.40 25.90
C GLY A 97 3.81 -3.38 25.95
N TRP A 98 4.32 -2.99 24.78
CA TRP A 98 5.35 -1.95 24.67
C TRP A 98 4.82 -0.58 25.15
N MET A 99 3.60 -0.21 24.77
CA MET A 99 2.98 1.06 25.15
C MET A 99 2.75 1.12 26.68
N ILE A 100 2.18 0.08 27.27
CA ILE A 100 1.99 -0.02 28.71
C ILE A 100 3.35 -0.02 29.43
N GLY A 101 4.31 -0.78 28.93
CA GLY A 101 5.66 -0.82 29.46
C GLY A 101 6.34 0.55 29.47
N ALA A 102 6.19 1.32 28.40
CA ALA A 102 6.73 2.67 28.29
C ALA A 102 6.08 3.63 29.33
N ILE A 103 4.75 3.55 29.50
CA ILE A 103 4.03 4.34 30.50
C ILE A 103 4.51 3.95 31.91
N LEU A 104 4.61 2.67 32.23
CA LEU A 104 5.08 2.20 33.54
C LEU A 104 6.53 2.60 33.82
N LEU A 105 7.38 2.53 32.80
CA LEU A 105 8.78 2.94 32.92
C LEU A 105 8.92 4.44 33.16
N LEU A 106 8.10 5.24 32.50
CA LEU A 106 8.08 6.69 32.73
C LEU A 106 7.57 7.06 34.12
N ASN A 107 6.50 6.40 34.59
CA ASN A 107 6.01 6.57 35.96
C ASN A 107 7.03 6.08 36.99
N GLY A 108 7.74 4.98 36.71
CA GLY A 108 8.86 4.52 37.55
C GLY A 108 9.99 5.56 37.67
N PHE A 109 10.30 6.25 36.56
CA PHE A 109 11.26 7.34 36.56
C PHE A 109 10.79 8.50 37.45
N PHE A 110 9.53 8.93 37.36
CA PHE A 110 8.97 9.95 38.25
C PHE A 110 8.95 9.50 39.70
N ALA A 111 8.59 8.25 39.98
CA ALA A 111 8.62 7.68 41.31
C ALA A 111 10.02 7.76 41.94
N LEU A 112 11.05 7.40 41.17
CA LEU A 112 12.45 7.54 41.61
C LEU A 112 12.83 9.01 41.84
N ALA A 113 12.32 9.93 40.99
CA ALA A 113 12.55 11.35 41.20
C ALA A 113 11.93 11.83 42.51
N TYR A 114 10.68 11.44 42.83
CA TYR A 114 10.06 11.75 44.13
C TYR A 114 10.84 11.16 45.29
N LEU A 115 11.29 9.92 45.23
CA LEU A 115 12.10 9.27 46.23
C LEU A 115 13.42 10.01 46.51
N SER A 116 14.05 10.53 45.46
CA SER A 116 15.32 11.27 45.56
C SER A 116 15.16 12.61 46.33
N LEU A 117 13.94 13.16 46.41
CA LEU A 117 13.61 14.35 47.20
C LEU A 117 13.46 14.05 48.72
N GLY A 118 13.49 12.76 49.11
CA GLY A 118 13.39 12.32 50.49
C GLY A 118 11.97 11.98 50.93
N PRO A 119 11.83 11.33 52.10
CA PRO A 119 10.54 10.81 52.59
C PRO A 119 9.53 11.87 52.95
N ALA A 120 9.96 13.11 53.18
CA ALA A 120 9.10 14.26 53.49
C ALA A 120 8.47 14.90 52.22
N ALA A 121 8.92 14.51 51.01
CA ALA A 121 8.43 15.09 49.76
C ALA A 121 6.98 14.68 49.42
N LEU A 122 6.52 13.53 49.93
CA LEU A 122 5.15 13.03 49.76
C LEU A 122 4.51 12.81 51.11
N HIS A 123 3.51 13.61 51.46
CA HIS A 123 2.78 13.51 52.73
C HIS A 123 1.38 12.91 52.47
N GLY A 124 0.90 12.14 53.45
CA GLY A 124 -0.41 11.51 53.42
C GLY A 124 -0.32 9.97 53.34
N VAL A 125 -1.47 9.33 53.31
CA VAL A 125 -1.59 7.88 53.27
C VAL A 125 -1.85 7.41 51.85
N SER A 126 -1.12 6.39 51.36
CA SER A 126 -1.43 5.79 50.07
C SER A 126 -2.82 5.16 50.08
N ALA A 127 -3.62 5.38 49.05
CA ALA A 127 -4.93 4.76 48.91
C ALA A 127 -4.87 3.20 48.90
N LEU A 128 -3.70 2.63 48.54
CA LEU A 128 -3.44 1.19 48.53
C LEU A 128 -2.82 0.67 49.85
N ALA A 129 -2.72 1.53 50.89
CA ALA A 129 -2.08 1.19 52.18
C ALA A 129 -0.67 0.54 52.02
N LEU A 130 0.11 1.06 51.03
CA LEU A 130 1.45 0.53 50.73
C LEU A 130 2.47 1.13 51.70
N ASP A 131 3.20 0.29 52.37
CA ASP A 131 4.27 0.72 53.31
C ASP A 131 5.60 0.96 52.60
N ASP A 132 5.79 0.36 51.43
CA ASP A 132 7.01 0.53 50.63
C ASP A 132 7.09 1.95 50.02
N PRO A 133 8.20 2.69 50.28
CA PRO A 133 8.34 4.05 49.77
C PRO A 133 8.30 4.18 48.26
N PHE A 134 8.84 3.20 47.52
CA PHE A 134 8.83 3.21 46.08
C PHE A 134 7.42 2.98 45.53
N LEU A 135 6.68 2.02 46.06
CA LEU A 135 5.31 1.77 45.63
C LEU A 135 4.37 2.93 45.95
N ARG A 136 4.62 3.62 47.08
CA ARG A 136 3.89 4.87 47.40
C ARG A 136 4.17 5.95 46.39
N ALA A 137 5.45 6.19 46.05
CA ALA A 137 5.85 7.17 45.04
C ALA A 137 5.32 6.82 43.65
N LEU A 138 5.36 5.53 43.29
CA LEU A 138 4.82 5.05 42.03
C LEU A 138 3.29 5.23 41.95
N SER A 139 2.58 4.91 43.01
CA SER A 139 1.12 5.12 43.09
C SER A 139 0.77 6.60 42.94
N PHE A 140 1.54 7.50 43.58
CA PHE A 140 1.38 8.93 43.45
C PHE A 140 1.64 9.40 42.01
N SER A 141 2.75 8.96 41.40
CA SER A 141 3.11 9.26 40.03
C SER A 141 2.02 8.80 39.06
N VAL A 142 1.58 7.53 39.14
CA VAL A 142 0.51 7.02 38.27
C VAL A 142 -0.76 7.87 38.38
N ALA A 143 -1.17 8.24 39.61
CA ALA A 143 -2.36 9.04 39.83
C ALA A 143 -2.22 10.48 39.29
N THR A 144 -1.03 11.07 39.38
CA THR A 144 -0.71 12.39 38.83
C THR A 144 -0.64 12.35 37.31
N PHE A 145 0.09 11.36 36.77
CA PHE A 145 0.27 11.16 35.34
C PHE A 145 -1.05 10.91 34.59
N THR A 146 -1.94 10.10 35.17
CA THR A 146 -3.27 9.82 34.62
C THR A 146 -4.30 10.89 34.95
N THR A 147 -3.91 11.94 35.64
CA THR A 147 -4.81 13.03 36.09
C THR A 147 -5.96 12.55 37.00
N THR A 148 -5.83 11.37 37.60
CA THR A 148 -6.86 10.82 38.50
C THR A 148 -6.86 11.51 39.86
N GLY A 149 -5.68 11.87 40.35
CA GLY A 149 -5.48 12.42 41.69
C GLY A 149 -5.67 11.34 42.77
N THR A 150 -4.80 11.33 43.78
CA THR A 150 -4.94 10.41 44.91
C THR A 150 -5.86 10.92 46.02
N GLY A 151 -6.05 12.21 46.08
CA GLY A 151 -6.81 12.90 47.16
C GLY A 151 -6.20 12.75 48.55
N ALA A 152 -5.53 11.65 48.81
CA ALA A 152 -4.96 11.27 50.11
C ALA A 152 -3.47 11.56 50.26
N MET A 153 -2.75 11.75 49.14
CA MET A 153 -1.32 12.06 49.11
C MET A 153 -1.08 13.39 48.41
N ASN A 154 -0.18 14.20 48.98
CA ASN A 154 0.17 15.53 48.48
C ASN A 154 1.69 15.68 48.41
N ALA A 155 2.18 16.41 47.43
CA ALA A 155 3.57 16.81 47.33
C ALA A 155 3.84 17.99 48.28
N VAL A 156 4.94 17.94 49.02
CA VAL A 156 5.34 18.95 50.00
C VAL A 156 6.69 19.54 49.59
N GLY A 157 6.76 20.88 49.64
CA GLY A 157 7.95 21.62 49.26
C GLY A 157 7.95 22.06 47.80
N ALA A 158 8.73 23.10 47.48
CA ALA A 158 8.72 23.73 46.15
C ALA A 158 9.20 22.74 45.07
N THR A 159 10.27 21.98 45.29
CA THR A 159 10.84 21.06 44.31
C THR A 159 9.86 19.93 43.97
N ALA A 160 9.20 19.35 44.98
CA ALA A 160 8.22 18.29 44.73
C ALA A 160 7.01 18.83 43.96
N ASN A 161 6.55 20.04 44.23
CA ASN A 161 5.43 20.67 43.52
C ASN A 161 5.80 21.00 42.08
N TRP A 162 7.05 21.47 41.81
CA TRP A 162 7.50 21.65 40.42
C TRP A 162 7.55 20.35 39.66
N LEU A 163 7.96 19.23 40.28
CA LEU A 163 7.95 17.91 39.68
C LEU A 163 6.52 17.47 39.33
N VAL A 164 5.54 17.71 40.25
CA VAL A 164 4.11 17.46 39.99
C VAL A 164 3.61 18.25 38.78
N ILE A 165 3.94 19.54 38.73
CA ILE A 165 3.53 20.40 37.59
C ILE A 165 4.07 19.86 36.29
N PHE A 166 5.37 19.50 36.26
CA PHE A 166 5.98 18.93 35.07
C PHE A 166 5.36 17.57 34.67
N GLU A 167 5.14 16.69 35.63
CA GLU A 167 4.49 15.39 35.38
C GLU A 167 3.05 15.57 34.90
N SER A 168 2.30 16.48 35.49
CA SER A 168 0.91 16.80 35.11
C SER A 168 0.77 17.38 33.71
N ILE A 169 1.85 17.94 33.15
CA ILE A 169 1.92 18.35 31.74
C ILE A 169 2.31 17.16 30.84
N VAL A 170 3.33 16.40 31.22
CA VAL A 170 3.87 15.28 30.41
C VAL A 170 2.83 14.16 30.31
N GLY A 171 2.13 13.83 31.40
CA GLY A 171 1.16 12.73 31.43
C GLY A 171 0.10 12.81 30.35
N PRO A 172 -0.71 13.88 30.30
CA PRO A 172 -1.73 14.06 29.28
C PRO A 172 -1.17 14.05 27.84
N PHE A 173 0.01 14.66 27.61
CA PHE A 173 0.65 14.61 26.29
C PHE A 173 0.98 13.18 25.85
N VAL A 174 1.53 12.36 26.74
CA VAL A 174 1.84 10.95 26.46
C VAL A 174 0.56 10.15 26.24
N MET A 175 -0.47 10.37 27.07
CA MET A 175 -1.76 9.67 26.93
C MET A 175 -2.45 10.01 25.61
N ILE A 176 -2.44 11.28 25.20
CA ILE A 176 -2.97 11.71 23.89
C ILE A 176 -2.17 11.08 22.74
N ALA A 177 -0.84 11.06 22.84
CA ALA A 177 0.02 10.43 21.83
C ALA A 177 -0.26 8.92 21.70
N CYS A 178 -0.41 8.22 22.83
CA CYS A 178 -0.80 6.81 22.86
C CYS A 178 -2.17 6.57 22.22
N GLY A 179 -3.17 7.38 22.59
CA GLY A 179 -4.50 7.35 22.00
C GLY A 179 -4.47 7.60 20.50
N GLY A 180 -3.70 8.61 20.06
CA GLY A 180 -3.48 8.91 18.65
C GLY A 180 -2.85 7.75 17.87
N LEU A 181 -1.87 7.05 18.47
CA LEU A 181 -1.27 5.84 17.86
C LEU A 181 -2.28 4.70 17.72
N ILE A 182 -3.12 4.48 18.73
CA ILE A 182 -4.20 3.47 18.68
C ILE A 182 -5.18 3.81 17.57
N ILE A 183 -5.65 5.06 17.51
CA ILE A 183 -6.58 5.51 16.47
C ILE A 183 -5.96 5.37 15.09
N ALA A 184 -4.73 5.89 14.90
CA ALA A 184 -4.02 5.79 13.62
C ALA A 184 -3.85 4.34 13.15
N ARG A 185 -3.74 3.39 14.08
CA ARG A 185 -3.64 1.97 13.78
C ARG A 185 -4.99 1.34 13.44
N LEU A 186 -6.05 1.70 14.17
CA LEU A 186 -7.41 1.23 13.92
C LEU A 186 -7.97 1.72 12.59
N THR A 187 -7.67 2.98 12.25
CA THR A 187 -8.16 3.62 11.02
C THR A 187 -7.29 3.34 9.80
N ARG A 188 -6.17 2.58 9.94
CA ARG A 188 -5.31 2.27 8.81
C ARG A 188 -5.95 1.23 7.90
N PRO A 189 -6.33 1.61 6.68
CA PRO A 189 -6.87 0.68 5.72
C PRO A 189 -5.78 -0.31 5.30
N ARG A 190 -6.10 -1.58 5.27
CA ARG A 190 -5.22 -2.64 4.77
C ARG A 190 -5.94 -3.38 3.67
N LEU A 191 -5.34 -3.43 2.52
CA LEU A 191 -5.77 -4.31 1.45
C LEU A 191 -5.09 -5.67 1.64
N GLU A 192 -5.88 -6.69 1.90
CA GLU A 192 -5.40 -8.06 2.03
C GLU A 192 -5.93 -8.88 0.85
N ILE A 193 -5.30 -8.70 -0.31
CA ILE A 193 -5.53 -9.54 -1.47
C ILE A 193 -4.54 -10.70 -1.42
N ARG A 194 -5.06 -11.92 -1.42
CA ARG A 194 -4.29 -13.13 -1.68
C ARG A 194 -4.29 -13.38 -3.17
N PHE A 195 -3.10 -13.46 -3.74
CA PHE A 195 -2.86 -13.85 -5.13
C PHE A 195 -2.48 -15.33 -5.18
N THR A 196 -2.74 -15.98 -6.31
CA THR A 196 -2.22 -17.34 -6.55
C THR A 196 -0.69 -17.38 -6.49
N GLU A 197 -0.14 -18.48 -6.01
CA GLU A 197 1.32 -18.67 -5.96
C GLU A 197 1.96 -18.76 -7.33
N SER A 198 1.21 -19.24 -8.31
CA SER A 198 1.63 -19.33 -9.71
C SER A 198 0.63 -18.63 -10.60
N ALA A 199 1.08 -18.11 -11.74
CA ALA A 199 0.20 -17.79 -12.84
C ALA A 199 0.20 -18.94 -13.86
N ILE A 200 -0.79 -18.97 -14.74
CA ILE A 200 -0.87 -20.01 -15.78
C ILE A 200 -0.86 -19.40 -17.18
N ILE A 201 -0.28 -20.11 -18.15
CA ILE A 201 -0.47 -19.86 -19.57
C ILE A 201 -1.11 -21.10 -20.17
N ALA A 202 -2.36 -20.97 -20.57
CA ALA A 202 -3.19 -22.10 -20.98
C ALA A 202 -4.08 -21.74 -22.19
N PRO A 203 -4.66 -22.71 -22.86
CA PRO A 203 -5.69 -22.49 -23.88
C PRO A 203 -6.84 -21.64 -23.31
N TYR A 204 -7.25 -20.64 -24.05
CA TYR A 204 -8.32 -19.72 -23.69
C TYR A 204 -9.01 -19.25 -24.96
N GLU A 205 -10.32 -19.47 -25.08
CA GLU A 205 -11.07 -19.22 -26.30
C GLU A 205 -10.44 -19.89 -27.54
N ASP A 206 -10.16 -19.12 -28.58
CA ASP A 206 -9.52 -19.61 -29.82
C ASP A 206 -7.98 -19.47 -29.77
N GLY A 207 -7.39 -19.14 -28.61
CA GLY A 207 -5.97 -18.89 -28.44
C GLY A 207 -5.43 -19.36 -27.09
N ARG A 208 -4.57 -18.57 -26.52
CA ARG A 208 -3.99 -18.77 -25.19
C ARG A 208 -4.14 -17.50 -24.37
N ALA A 209 -4.09 -17.63 -23.04
CA ALA A 209 -4.06 -16.47 -22.16
C ALA A 209 -3.08 -16.67 -21.00
N PHE A 210 -2.51 -15.57 -20.54
CA PHE A 210 -1.87 -15.48 -19.24
C PHE A 210 -2.93 -15.16 -18.19
N MET A 211 -2.99 -15.95 -17.13
CA MET A 211 -4.04 -15.85 -16.12
C MET A 211 -3.49 -16.05 -14.72
N PHE A 212 -4.05 -15.33 -13.75
CA PHE A 212 -3.89 -15.60 -12.33
C PHE A 212 -5.18 -15.30 -11.60
N ARG A 213 -5.29 -15.79 -10.36
CA ARG A 213 -6.46 -15.52 -9.51
C ARG A 213 -6.07 -14.65 -8.33
N MET A 214 -7.04 -13.86 -7.87
CA MET A 214 -6.94 -13.11 -6.63
C MET A 214 -8.26 -13.18 -5.86
N VAL A 215 -8.15 -13.06 -4.55
CA VAL A 215 -9.29 -13.09 -3.62
C VAL A 215 -9.09 -12.03 -2.54
N ASN A 216 -10.17 -11.35 -2.17
CA ASN A 216 -10.18 -10.50 -0.99
C ASN A 216 -10.33 -11.40 0.25
N THR A 217 -9.33 -11.39 1.14
CA THR A 217 -9.36 -12.21 2.36
C THR A 217 -10.02 -11.49 3.54
N ARG A 218 -10.41 -10.24 3.34
CA ARG A 218 -11.15 -9.46 4.34
C ARG A 218 -12.64 -9.47 4.08
N PRO A 219 -13.45 -9.33 5.14
CA PRO A 219 -14.90 -9.19 5.00
C PRO A 219 -15.34 -7.80 4.51
N SER A 220 -14.40 -6.87 4.25
CA SER A 220 -14.72 -5.54 3.71
C SER A 220 -14.97 -5.60 2.21
N ASP A 221 -15.95 -4.83 1.75
CA ASP A 221 -16.23 -4.69 0.34
C ASP A 221 -15.18 -3.84 -0.37
N LEU A 222 -14.75 -4.32 -1.53
CA LEU A 222 -13.88 -3.58 -2.43
C LEU A 222 -14.65 -3.22 -3.69
N SER A 223 -14.65 -1.93 -4.00
CA SER A 223 -15.20 -1.39 -5.26
C SER A 223 -14.10 -0.81 -6.14
N ASP A 224 -14.45 -0.54 -7.40
CA ASP A 224 -13.56 0.09 -8.37
C ASP A 224 -12.18 -0.57 -8.44
N VAL A 225 -12.17 -1.91 -8.44
CA VAL A 225 -10.93 -2.66 -8.51
C VAL A 225 -10.33 -2.55 -9.90
N ASN A 226 -9.16 -1.93 -9.98
CA ASN A 226 -8.41 -1.80 -11.21
C ASN A 226 -7.14 -2.64 -11.14
N VAL A 227 -6.92 -3.45 -12.16
CA VAL A 227 -5.74 -4.31 -12.30
C VAL A 227 -4.90 -3.85 -13.47
N ARG A 228 -3.59 -3.78 -13.29
CA ARG A 228 -2.61 -3.54 -14.37
C ARG A 228 -1.50 -4.56 -14.26
N ILE A 229 -1.09 -5.09 -15.41
CA ILE A 229 0.03 -6.01 -15.52
C ILE A 229 1.07 -5.37 -16.43
N ASN A 230 2.30 -5.29 -15.95
CA ASN A 230 3.44 -4.89 -16.77
C ASN A 230 4.38 -6.07 -16.90
N LEU A 231 4.63 -6.48 -18.14
CA LEU A 231 5.65 -7.44 -18.48
C LEU A 231 6.99 -6.73 -18.58
N ILE A 232 7.98 -7.30 -17.92
CA ILE A 232 9.38 -6.89 -18.01
C ILE A 232 10.17 -8.06 -18.58
N TRP A 233 11.03 -7.79 -19.55
CA TRP A 233 11.92 -8.82 -20.11
C TRP A 233 13.22 -8.19 -20.59
N PHE A 234 14.24 -9.02 -20.72
CA PHE A 234 15.49 -8.64 -21.35
C PHE A 234 15.53 -9.06 -22.80
N GLU A 235 16.03 -8.20 -23.64
CA GLU A 235 16.27 -8.43 -25.05
C GLU A 235 17.69 -7.96 -25.40
N ASP A 236 18.36 -8.73 -26.25
CA ASP A 236 19.66 -8.33 -26.77
C ASP A 236 19.48 -7.56 -28.08
N VAL A 237 19.71 -6.25 -28.01
CA VAL A 237 19.67 -5.36 -29.19
C VAL A 237 21.10 -4.89 -29.48
N ASP A 238 21.62 -5.21 -30.67
CA ASP A 238 22.96 -4.85 -31.11
C ASP A 238 24.08 -5.28 -30.14
N GLY A 239 23.94 -6.44 -29.50
CA GLY A 239 24.89 -6.98 -28.52
C GLY A 239 24.82 -6.30 -27.14
N VAL A 240 23.85 -5.41 -26.93
CA VAL A 240 23.59 -4.77 -25.65
C VAL A 240 22.28 -5.33 -25.06
N ARG A 241 22.37 -5.91 -23.88
CA ARG A 241 21.20 -6.42 -23.16
C ARG A 241 20.38 -5.27 -22.61
N GLN A 242 19.17 -5.10 -23.13
CA GLN A 242 18.24 -4.04 -22.74
C GLN A 242 17.02 -4.63 -22.02
N ARG A 243 16.49 -3.89 -21.07
CA ARG A 243 15.28 -4.26 -20.37
C ARG A 243 14.11 -3.53 -21.00
N ASN A 244 13.12 -4.29 -21.43
CA ASN A 244 11.89 -3.78 -22.02
C ASN A 244 10.75 -3.85 -21.01
N PHE A 245 9.79 -2.94 -21.16
CA PHE A 245 8.59 -2.84 -20.34
C PHE A 245 7.38 -2.71 -21.25
N ARG A 246 6.35 -3.51 -21.02
CA ARG A 246 5.10 -3.36 -21.75
C ARG A 246 3.91 -3.69 -20.86
N GLN A 247 2.91 -2.81 -20.88
CA GLN A 247 1.65 -3.11 -20.22
C GLN A 247 0.88 -4.14 -21.05
N LEU A 248 0.37 -5.16 -20.36
CA LEU A 248 -0.47 -6.20 -20.97
C LEU A 248 -1.93 -5.72 -20.98
N GLU A 249 -2.59 -5.86 -22.11
CA GLU A 249 -4.02 -5.59 -22.25
C GLU A 249 -4.81 -6.71 -21.58
N LEU A 250 -5.75 -6.36 -20.71
CA LEU A 250 -6.57 -7.31 -19.99
C LEU A 250 -7.96 -7.40 -20.61
N GLU A 251 -8.54 -8.59 -20.62
CA GLU A 251 -9.95 -8.77 -21.02
C GLU A 251 -10.85 -7.90 -20.15
N ARG A 252 -10.57 -7.83 -18.86
CA ARG A 252 -11.24 -6.98 -17.89
C ARG A 252 -10.22 -6.33 -16.97
N ALA A 253 -9.94 -5.06 -17.20
CA ALA A 253 -8.99 -4.28 -16.41
C ALA A 253 -9.61 -3.71 -15.13
N SER A 254 -10.94 -3.54 -15.09
CA SER A 254 -11.67 -3.02 -13.94
C SER A 254 -12.91 -3.83 -13.61
N VAL A 255 -13.23 -3.87 -12.31
CA VAL A 255 -14.42 -4.52 -11.77
C VAL A 255 -15.03 -3.59 -10.73
N GLU A 256 -16.32 -3.27 -10.88
CA GLU A 256 -17.01 -2.34 -9.98
C GLU A 256 -17.17 -2.91 -8.57
N MET A 257 -17.46 -4.23 -8.46
CA MET A 257 -17.67 -4.91 -7.19
C MET A 257 -16.82 -6.18 -7.12
N PHE A 258 -15.99 -6.29 -6.09
CA PHE A 258 -15.11 -7.44 -5.86
C PHE A 258 -15.47 -8.16 -4.56
N THR A 259 -16.40 -9.09 -4.66
CA THR A 259 -16.98 -9.79 -3.49
C THR A 259 -16.34 -11.14 -3.20
N LEU A 260 -15.96 -11.91 -4.23
CA LEU A 260 -15.51 -13.29 -4.06
C LEU A 260 -14.05 -13.44 -4.52
N HIS A 261 -13.87 -13.87 -5.77
CA HIS A 261 -12.57 -13.98 -6.39
C HIS A 261 -12.61 -13.42 -7.81
N LEU A 262 -11.46 -13.06 -8.34
CA LEU A 262 -11.30 -12.61 -9.72
C LEU A 262 -10.21 -13.42 -10.39
N THR A 263 -10.52 -13.98 -11.55
CA THR A 263 -9.51 -14.46 -12.50
C THR A 263 -9.19 -13.32 -13.44
N VAL A 264 -7.96 -12.87 -13.40
CA VAL A 264 -7.43 -11.83 -14.30
C VAL A 264 -6.87 -12.52 -15.53
N VAL A 265 -7.30 -12.07 -16.70
CA VAL A 265 -6.98 -12.69 -17.98
C VAL A 265 -6.34 -11.66 -18.91
N HIS A 266 -5.18 -11.99 -19.45
CA HIS A 266 -4.58 -11.33 -20.60
C HIS A 266 -4.60 -12.28 -21.79
N PRO A 267 -5.47 -12.08 -22.79
CA PRO A 267 -5.49 -12.88 -24.01
C PRO A 267 -4.21 -12.66 -24.81
N ILE A 268 -3.55 -13.75 -25.21
CA ILE A 268 -2.33 -13.68 -26.02
C ILE A 268 -2.75 -13.60 -27.49
N THR A 269 -3.03 -12.39 -27.94
CA THR A 269 -3.33 -12.05 -29.33
C THR A 269 -2.05 -11.86 -30.14
N ALA A 270 -2.16 -11.71 -31.46
CA ALA A 270 -1.02 -11.40 -32.32
C ALA A 270 -0.26 -10.12 -31.93
N GLY A 271 -0.94 -9.13 -31.31
CA GLY A 271 -0.34 -7.89 -30.81
C GLY A 271 0.25 -8.00 -29.39
N SER A 272 0.04 -9.11 -28.71
CA SER A 272 0.57 -9.34 -27.37
C SER A 272 2.09 -9.53 -27.40
N PRO A 273 2.84 -8.97 -26.46
CA PRO A 273 4.27 -9.25 -26.34
C PRO A 273 4.57 -10.72 -25.97
N LEU A 274 3.55 -11.48 -25.54
CA LEU A 274 3.66 -12.92 -25.26
C LEU A 274 3.39 -13.79 -26.51
N ALA A 275 3.04 -13.20 -27.66
CA ALA A 275 2.77 -13.96 -28.88
C ALA A 275 4.01 -14.76 -29.31
N GLY A 276 3.85 -16.08 -29.50
CA GLY A 276 4.93 -16.96 -29.87
C GLY A 276 5.99 -17.25 -28.79
N MET A 277 5.82 -16.68 -27.58
CA MET A 277 6.75 -16.98 -26.49
C MET A 277 6.56 -18.39 -25.93
N THR A 278 7.68 -19.06 -25.64
CA THR A 278 7.74 -20.40 -25.05
C THR A 278 8.29 -20.30 -23.61
N PRO A 279 8.20 -21.36 -22.79
CA PRO A 279 8.83 -21.39 -21.47
C PRO A 279 10.33 -21.04 -21.53
N GLU A 280 11.02 -21.54 -22.53
CA GLU A 280 12.46 -21.36 -22.72
C GLU A 280 12.78 -19.91 -23.12
N SER A 281 11.98 -19.29 -24.00
CA SER A 281 12.17 -17.91 -24.42
C SER A 281 11.91 -16.93 -23.26
N LEU A 282 10.87 -17.16 -22.45
CA LEU A 282 10.60 -16.35 -21.24
C LEU A 282 11.70 -16.53 -20.19
N ALA A 283 12.29 -17.74 -20.09
CA ALA A 283 13.40 -17.98 -19.18
C ALA A 283 14.69 -17.27 -19.64
N ALA A 284 15.01 -17.34 -20.94
CA ALA A 284 16.16 -16.64 -21.53
C ALA A 284 16.04 -15.11 -21.39
N ALA A 285 14.82 -14.59 -21.54
CA ALA A 285 14.48 -13.18 -21.36
C ALA A 285 14.34 -12.75 -19.89
N GLU A 286 14.49 -13.65 -18.92
CA GLU A 286 14.27 -13.38 -17.47
C GLU A 286 12.95 -12.64 -17.21
N ALA A 287 11.88 -13.08 -17.85
CA ALA A 287 10.60 -12.39 -17.85
C ALA A 287 10.01 -12.29 -16.43
N GLU A 288 9.52 -11.09 -16.08
CA GLU A 288 8.82 -10.81 -14.82
C GLU A 288 7.50 -10.07 -15.11
N PHE A 289 6.43 -10.54 -14.51
CA PHE A 289 5.10 -9.94 -14.60
C PHE A 289 4.81 -9.16 -13.33
N LEU A 290 4.78 -7.84 -13.41
CA LEU A 290 4.43 -6.98 -12.28
C LEU A 290 2.93 -6.73 -12.27
N ILE A 291 2.29 -7.09 -11.18
CA ILE A 291 0.85 -6.90 -10.97
C ILE A 291 0.63 -5.76 -10.01
N PHE A 292 -0.20 -4.80 -10.41
CA PHE A 292 -0.65 -3.68 -9.58
C PHE A 292 -2.17 -3.71 -9.49
N VAL A 293 -2.66 -3.72 -8.26
CA VAL A 293 -4.10 -3.67 -7.98
C VAL A 293 -4.37 -2.42 -7.17
N SER A 294 -5.33 -1.63 -7.60
CA SER A 294 -5.89 -0.53 -6.82
C SER A 294 -7.39 -0.74 -6.67
N ALA A 295 -7.91 -0.43 -5.50
CA ALA A 295 -9.32 -0.58 -5.18
C ALA A 295 -9.75 0.54 -4.24
N HIS A 296 -11.05 0.77 -4.16
CA HIS A 296 -11.66 1.60 -3.14
C HIS A 296 -12.23 0.72 -2.03
N GLU A 297 -11.78 0.95 -0.79
CA GLU A 297 -12.26 0.21 0.38
C GLU A 297 -13.40 1.00 1.02
N GLY A 298 -14.58 0.35 1.15
CA GLY A 298 -15.83 1.01 1.53
C GLY A 298 -15.88 1.46 2.99
N THR A 299 -15.28 0.70 3.92
CA THR A 299 -15.37 0.99 5.37
C THR A 299 -14.71 2.33 5.74
N PHE A 300 -13.55 2.63 5.16
CA PHE A 300 -12.80 3.86 5.43
C PHE A 300 -12.85 4.86 4.26
N SER A 301 -13.63 4.56 3.22
CA SER A 301 -13.76 5.39 2.00
C SER A 301 -12.40 5.83 1.45
N THR A 302 -11.47 4.92 1.33
CA THR A 302 -10.10 5.22 0.93
C THR A 302 -9.59 4.31 -0.18
N SER A 303 -8.71 4.85 -1.01
CA SER A 303 -8.03 4.08 -2.05
C SER A 303 -6.91 3.24 -1.45
N VAL A 304 -6.95 1.95 -1.71
CA VAL A 304 -5.96 0.97 -1.26
C VAL A 304 -5.24 0.34 -2.45
N ARG A 305 -4.00 -0.09 -2.25
CA ARG A 305 -3.18 -0.65 -3.32
C ARG A 305 -2.50 -1.93 -2.84
N SER A 306 -2.50 -2.93 -3.72
CA SER A 306 -1.72 -4.16 -3.56
C SER A 306 -0.87 -4.40 -4.80
N ARG A 307 0.20 -5.14 -4.65
CA ARG A 307 1.08 -5.48 -5.75
C ARG A 307 1.77 -6.81 -5.47
N THR A 308 2.05 -7.53 -6.53
CA THR A 308 2.82 -8.77 -6.51
C THR A 308 3.57 -8.93 -7.83
N SER A 309 4.41 -9.92 -7.96
CA SER A 309 4.99 -10.29 -9.23
C SER A 309 5.12 -11.78 -9.42
N TYR A 310 5.08 -12.21 -10.69
CA TYR A 310 5.40 -13.57 -11.12
C TYR A 310 6.64 -13.53 -12.00
N LEU A 311 7.61 -14.39 -11.72
CA LEU A 311 8.72 -14.64 -12.62
C LEU A 311 8.33 -15.72 -13.62
N TYR A 312 9.09 -15.83 -14.72
CA TYR A 312 8.92 -16.93 -15.70
C TYR A 312 8.84 -18.32 -15.06
N LYS A 313 9.57 -18.57 -13.98
CA LYS A 313 9.57 -19.83 -13.21
C LYS A 313 8.32 -20.04 -12.35
N ASP A 314 7.57 -18.98 -12.09
CA ASP A 314 6.31 -19.03 -11.34
C ASP A 314 5.12 -19.31 -12.28
N LEU A 315 5.37 -19.56 -13.58
CA LEU A 315 4.36 -19.88 -14.58
C LEU A 315 4.16 -21.39 -14.70
N ARG A 316 2.91 -21.79 -14.74
CA ARG A 316 2.51 -23.17 -15.12
C ARG A 316 1.88 -23.13 -16.50
N TRP A 317 2.25 -24.08 -17.33
CA TRP A 317 1.80 -24.16 -18.71
C TRP A 317 0.81 -25.30 -18.87
N ASP A 318 -0.18 -25.10 -19.75
CA ASP A 318 -1.11 -26.14 -20.18
C ASP A 318 -1.84 -26.84 -19.02
N VAL A 319 -2.24 -26.02 -18.01
CA VAL A 319 -3.06 -26.44 -16.88
C VAL A 319 -4.27 -25.52 -16.75
N LYS A 320 -5.35 -26.01 -16.17
CA LYS A 320 -6.52 -25.19 -15.81
C LYS A 320 -6.64 -25.02 -14.31
N TRP A 321 -7.33 -23.99 -13.90
CA TRP A 321 -7.66 -23.78 -12.51
C TRP A 321 -8.77 -24.75 -12.07
N ALA A 322 -8.59 -25.42 -10.93
CA ALA A 322 -9.69 -26.13 -10.26
C ALA A 322 -10.78 -25.16 -9.81
N SER A 323 -12.01 -25.61 -9.72
CA SER A 323 -13.09 -24.79 -9.20
C SER A 323 -12.84 -24.43 -7.74
N VAL A 324 -13.01 -23.14 -7.42
CA VAL A 324 -12.96 -22.63 -6.03
C VAL A 324 -14.33 -22.56 -5.40
N PHE A 325 -15.38 -22.70 -6.20
CA PHE A 325 -16.75 -22.66 -5.70
C PHE A 325 -17.07 -23.92 -4.89
N THR A 326 -17.76 -23.74 -3.77
CA THR A 326 -18.24 -24.81 -2.92
C THR A 326 -19.72 -24.55 -2.57
N SER A 327 -20.45 -25.63 -2.32
CA SER A 327 -21.84 -25.52 -1.90
C SER A 327 -21.92 -25.17 -0.41
N SER A 328 -22.63 -24.07 -0.10
CA SER A 328 -23.00 -23.78 1.28
C SER A 328 -24.32 -24.45 1.60
N PRO A 329 -24.52 -24.99 2.82
CA PRO A 329 -25.80 -25.55 3.26
C PRO A 329 -26.97 -24.56 3.15
N ASP A 330 -26.66 -23.25 3.22
CA ASP A 330 -27.68 -22.19 3.20
C ASP A 330 -28.00 -21.69 1.78
N GLY A 331 -27.53 -22.37 0.74
CA GLY A 331 -27.74 -21.97 -0.66
C GLY A 331 -26.95 -20.70 -1.09
N VAL A 332 -26.07 -20.19 -0.24
CA VAL A 332 -25.22 -19.03 -0.54
C VAL A 332 -24.00 -19.49 -1.36
N ILE A 333 -23.60 -18.68 -2.35
CA ILE A 333 -22.38 -18.95 -3.11
C ILE A 333 -21.20 -18.78 -2.17
N ALA A 334 -20.43 -19.86 -1.98
CA ALA A 334 -19.23 -19.87 -1.16
C ALA A 334 -18.01 -20.24 -2.01
N ILE A 335 -16.85 -19.75 -1.60
CA ILE A 335 -15.55 -20.11 -2.19
C ILE A 335 -14.65 -20.73 -1.13
N ASP A 336 -13.92 -21.73 -1.54
CA ASP A 336 -12.85 -22.34 -0.76
C ASP A 336 -11.52 -21.71 -1.17
N VAL A 337 -11.00 -20.80 -0.32
CA VAL A 337 -9.77 -20.07 -0.57
C VAL A 337 -8.54 -20.98 -0.60
N ASP A 338 -8.60 -22.15 0.04
CA ASP A 338 -7.50 -23.13 0.02
C ASP A 338 -7.38 -23.85 -1.33
N ARG A 339 -8.41 -23.73 -2.18
CA ARG A 339 -8.38 -24.21 -3.56
C ARG A 339 -7.91 -23.17 -4.57
N LEU A 340 -7.59 -21.97 -4.13
CA LEU A 340 -7.20 -20.87 -5.03
C LEU A 340 -6.03 -21.27 -5.94
N ASP A 341 -5.04 -21.99 -5.39
CA ASP A 341 -3.80 -22.38 -6.05
C ASP A 341 -3.87 -23.75 -6.75
N ARG A 342 -5.01 -24.45 -6.64
CA ARG A 342 -5.14 -25.78 -7.23
C ARG A 342 -5.31 -25.69 -8.75
N THR A 343 -4.48 -26.47 -9.46
CA THR A 343 -4.55 -26.63 -10.90
C THR A 343 -4.83 -28.08 -11.26
N GLU A 344 -5.52 -28.29 -12.37
CA GLU A 344 -5.81 -29.59 -12.96
C GLU A 344 -5.15 -29.68 -14.32
N GLN A 345 -4.74 -30.88 -14.72
CA GLN A 345 -4.26 -31.11 -16.08
C GLN A 345 -5.42 -30.92 -17.06
N LEU A 346 -5.11 -30.34 -18.22
CA LEU A 346 -6.08 -30.29 -19.31
C LEU A 346 -6.33 -31.71 -19.80
N ALA A 347 -7.58 -32.11 -19.94
CA ALA A 347 -7.93 -33.36 -20.60
C ALA A 347 -7.58 -33.26 -22.09
N ASP A 348 -7.10 -34.35 -22.68
CA ASP A 348 -6.76 -34.40 -24.10
C ASP A 348 -7.97 -33.95 -24.95
N GLY A 349 -7.82 -32.85 -25.69
CA GLY A 349 -8.87 -32.24 -26.50
C GLY A 349 -9.68 -31.13 -25.85
N GLU A 350 -9.41 -30.76 -24.61
CA GLU A 350 -10.11 -29.67 -23.89
C GLU A 350 -9.51 -28.30 -24.27
N THR A 351 -9.82 -27.84 -25.51
CA THR A 351 -9.53 -26.47 -25.99
C THR A 351 -10.71 -25.53 -25.74
N ARG A 352 -11.52 -25.78 -24.71
CA ARG A 352 -12.79 -25.04 -24.52
C ARG A 352 -12.82 -24.21 -23.26
N ARG A 353 -13.39 -23.00 -23.45
CA ARG A 353 -13.84 -22.04 -22.43
C ARG A 353 -14.25 -22.69 -21.13
N PRO A 354 -13.93 -22.12 -19.96
CA PRO A 354 -14.87 -22.09 -18.88
C PRO A 354 -16.04 -21.19 -19.31
N SER A 355 -17.12 -21.84 -19.80
CA SER A 355 -18.34 -21.14 -20.17
C SER A 355 -18.87 -20.37 -18.94
N PRO A 356 -19.27 -19.09 -19.08
CA PRO A 356 -20.02 -18.40 -18.03
C PRO A 356 -21.43 -19.00 -17.80
N ARG A 357 -21.77 -20.11 -18.47
CA ARG A 357 -23.13 -20.67 -18.53
C ARG A 357 -23.34 -22.02 -17.83
N GLU A 358 -22.48 -22.43 -16.93
CA GLU A 358 -22.82 -23.57 -16.07
C GLU A 358 -23.40 -23.15 -14.70
N PHE A 359 -24.30 -22.17 -14.71
CA PHE A 359 -25.35 -22.12 -13.74
C PHE A 359 -26.56 -22.89 -14.30
N SER A 360 -26.51 -24.20 -14.28
CA SER A 360 -27.73 -24.98 -14.37
C SER A 360 -28.45 -24.85 -13.02
N PRO A 361 -29.67 -24.31 -12.98
CA PRO A 361 -30.45 -24.32 -11.75
C PRO A 361 -30.71 -25.80 -11.41
N VAL A 362 -30.27 -26.20 -10.23
CA VAL A 362 -30.69 -27.48 -9.63
C VAL A 362 -32.20 -27.43 -9.52
N THR A 363 -32.87 -28.20 -10.34
CA THR A 363 -34.33 -28.41 -10.23
C THR A 363 -34.61 -29.08 -8.87
N PRO A 364 -35.44 -28.48 -7.99
CA PRO A 364 -35.83 -29.16 -6.78
C PRO A 364 -36.74 -30.33 -7.14
N GLY A 365 -36.29 -31.54 -6.78
CA GLY A 365 -37.12 -32.75 -6.76
C GLY A 365 -37.88 -32.86 -5.46
#